data_4bb53e5637498b9c4c8316121bf68461
#
_entry.id   4bb53e5637498b9c4c8316121bf68461
#
_cell.length_a   1.000
_cell.length_b   1.000
_cell.length_c   1.000
_cell.angle_alpha   90.00
_cell.angle_beta   90.00
_cell.angle_gamma   90.00
#
_symmetry.space_group_name_H-M   'P 1'
#
loop_
_entity.id
_entity.type
_entity.pdbx_description
1 polymer ?
#
loop_
_entity_poly.entity_id
_entity_poly.type
_entity_poly.pdbx_seq_one_letter_code
_entity_poly.pdbx_strand_id
1 'polypeptide(L)'
;MTQTQELPEYIAGIPTKKSEAEQRREIVKKEYAKLLDKLGKKNGAKKKFIHNDFLDVDVWFIHREGGKEATKNSVHNWQSTYALLHLETIVKKAKGKEGLPIYSPAKRTGNQARFQYVNMATLYYEFADAEKGYLNFTVKLMLGIKNEGTHIQYSITKIDVE
;
A
#
# COMPACT_ATOMS: atom_id res chain seq x y z
N MET A 1 -23.18 -4.37 -23.33
CA MET A 1 -22.12 -3.41 -23.74
C MET A 1 -21.71 -2.57 -22.54
N THR A 2 -20.45 -2.68 -22.15
CA THR A 2 -19.93 -1.92 -21.04
C THR A 2 -19.66 -0.48 -21.48
N GLN A 3 -20.32 0.45 -20.85
CA GLN A 3 -20.01 1.85 -21.06
C GLN A 3 -18.74 2.16 -20.30
N THR A 4 -17.74 2.65 -21.01
CA THR A 4 -16.53 3.16 -20.38
C THR A 4 -16.88 4.48 -19.71
N GLN A 5 -16.79 4.53 -18.39
CA GLN A 5 -16.96 5.79 -17.68
C GLN A 5 -15.78 6.70 -18.00
N GLU A 6 -16.08 7.93 -18.34
CA GLU A 6 -15.04 8.93 -18.51
C GLU A 6 -14.35 9.17 -17.17
N LEU A 7 -13.01 9.11 -17.19
CA LEU A 7 -12.22 9.26 -15.97
C LEU A 7 -12.19 10.74 -15.56
N PRO A 8 -12.58 11.08 -14.32
CA PRO A 8 -12.47 12.44 -13.84
C PRO A 8 -11.02 12.94 -13.86
N GLU A 9 -10.85 14.25 -13.96
CA GLU A 9 -9.52 14.86 -13.90
C GLU A 9 -8.87 14.66 -12.54
N TYR A 10 -9.67 14.66 -11.48
CA TYR A 10 -9.23 14.39 -10.10
C TYR A 10 -10.16 13.39 -9.45
N ILE A 11 -9.59 12.49 -8.66
CA ILE A 11 -10.36 11.54 -7.85
C ILE A 11 -9.89 11.70 -6.40
N ALA A 12 -10.79 12.10 -5.52
CA ALA A 12 -10.47 12.36 -4.11
C ALA A 12 -9.30 13.36 -3.94
N GLY A 13 -9.20 14.34 -4.85
CA GLY A 13 -8.11 15.31 -4.84
C GLY A 13 -6.82 14.85 -5.51
N ILE A 14 -6.82 13.65 -6.09
CA ILE A 14 -5.64 13.08 -6.74
C ILE A 14 -5.71 13.31 -8.25
N PRO A 15 -4.66 13.92 -8.86
CA PRO A 15 -4.59 14.02 -10.32
C PRO A 15 -4.54 12.63 -10.96
N THR A 16 -5.33 12.44 -12.01
CA THR A 16 -5.42 11.15 -12.69
C THR A 16 -4.52 11.04 -13.90
N LYS A 17 -3.99 12.13 -14.41
CA LYS A 17 -3.11 12.14 -15.57
C LYS A 17 -1.74 11.55 -15.23
N LYS A 18 -1.23 10.73 -16.14
CA LYS A 18 0.08 10.09 -15.97
C LYS A 18 1.20 11.11 -15.78
N SER A 19 1.14 12.25 -16.47
CA SER A 19 2.14 13.32 -16.38
C SER A 19 2.19 14.05 -15.05
N GLU A 20 1.21 13.85 -14.18
CA GLU A 20 1.09 14.55 -12.91
C GLU A 20 1.64 13.76 -11.71
N ALA A 21 2.62 12.90 -11.96
CA ALA A 21 3.23 12.06 -10.93
C ALA A 21 3.86 12.86 -9.79
N GLU A 22 4.41 14.04 -10.08
CA GLU A 22 5.02 14.90 -9.04
C GLU A 22 3.97 15.41 -8.05
N GLN A 23 2.77 15.74 -8.53
CA GLN A 23 1.67 16.15 -7.66
C GLN A 23 1.24 14.97 -6.79
N ARG A 24 1.16 13.76 -7.36
CA ARG A 24 0.84 12.56 -6.58
C ARG A 24 1.92 12.27 -5.54
N ARG A 25 3.18 12.53 -5.86
CA ARG A 25 4.29 12.34 -4.91
C ARG A 25 4.13 13.21 -3.67
N GLU A 26 3.72 14.46 -3.84
CA GLU A 26 3.48 15.36 -2.71
C GLU A 26 2.31 14.85 -1.85
N ILE A 27 1.26 14.34 -2.48
CA ILE A 27 0.11 13.75 -1.77
C ILE A 27 0.55 12.54 -0.97
N VAL A 28 1.33 11.64 -1.58
CA VAL A 28 1.82 10.41 -0.93
C VAL A 28 2.66 10.75 0.30
N LYS A 29 3.60 11.68 0.16
CA LYS A 29 4.46 12.11 1.29
C LYS A 29 3.63 12.65 2.44
N LYS A 30 2.69 13.54 2.12
CA LYS A 30 1.84 14.19 3.12
C LYS A 30 0.94 13.18 3.84
N GLU A 31 0.28 12.32 3.09
CA GLU A 31 -0.67 11.36 3.66
C GLU A 31 0.04 10.27 4.47
N TYR A 32 1.20 9.82 4.01
CA TYR A 32 1.99 8.85 4.75
C TYR A 32 2.47 9.43 6.10
N ALA A 33 2.96 10.68 6.07
CA ALA A 33 3.38 11.37 7.29
C ALA A 33 2.23 11.56 8.27
N LYS A 34 1.03 11.89 7.77
CA LYS A 34 -0.18 12.01 8.61
C LYS A 34 -0.54 10.69 9.28
N LEU A 35 -0.44 9.59 8.53
CA LEU A 35 -0.73 8.26 9.07
C LEU A 35 0.25 7.90 10.18
N LEU A 36 1.53 8.13 9.97
CA LEU A 36 2.55 7.85 10.99
C LEU A 36 2.32 8.68 12.26
N ASP A 37 1.95 9.94 12.11
CA ASP A 37 1.66 10.83 13.24
C ASP A 37 0.42 10.33 14.01
N LYS A 38 -0.63 9.97 13.30
CA LYS A 38 -1.85 9.41 13.88
C LYS A 38 -1.57 8.13 14.68
N LEU A 39 -0.78 7.22 14.11
CA LEU A 39 -0.44 5.95 14.77
C LEU A 39 0.44 6.18 15.99
N GLY A 40 1.36 7.13 15.92
CA GLY A 40 2.20 7.50 17.06
C GLY A 40 1.39 8.06 18.22
N LYS A 41 0.37 8.87 17.94
CA LYS A 41 -0.53 9.42 18.96
C LYS A 41 -1.41 8.34 19.60
N LYS A 42 -1.88 7.38 18.81
CA LYS A 42 -2.76 6.30 19.27
C LYS A 42 -2.03 5.27 20.12
N ASN A 43 -0.84 4.84 19.68
CA ASN A 43 -0.12 3.69 20.24
C ASN A 43 1.14 4.08 21.05
N GLY A 44 1.56 5.34 20.97
CA GLY A 44 2.84 5.81 21.49
C GLY A 44 3.81 6.13 20.35
N ALA A 45 4.71 7.08 20.57
CA ALA A 45 5.58 7.65 19.51
C ALA A 45 6.42 6.61 18.76
N LYS A 46 6.77 5.50 19.40
CA LYS A 46 7.59 4.43 18.81
C LYS A 46 6.79 3.19 18.42
N LYS A 47 5.44 3.24 18.54
CA LYS A 47 4.56 2.08 18.30
C LYS A 47 3.63 2.33 17.13
N LYS A 48 4.20 2.57 15.95
CA LYS A 48 3.44 2.85 14.74
C LYS A 48 3.12 1.55 14.02
N PHE A 49 2.00 0.93 14.37
CA PHE A 49 1.58 -0.33 13.78
C PHE A 49 0.06 -0.38 13.60
N ILE A 50 -0.35 -1.27 12.69
CA ILE A 50 -1.76 -1.62 12.46
C ILE A 50 -1.84 -3.14 12.44
N HIS A 51 -2.79 -3.71 13.19
CA HIS A 51 -2.99 -5.16 13.19
C HIS A 51 -3.68 -5.62 11.91
N ASN A 52 -3.09 -6.60 11.23
CA ASN A 52 -3.72 -7.23 10.07
C ASN A 52 -4.59 -8.41 10.54
N ASP A 53 -5.88 -8.36 10.22
CA ASP A 53 -6.84 -9.35 10.69
C ASP A 53 -6.62 -10.74 10.06
N PHE A 54 -6.17 -10.80 8.81
CA PHE A 54 -6.00 -12.06 8.10
C PHE A 54 -4.78 -12.85 8.58
N LEU A 55 -3.63 -12.18 8.71
CA LEU A 55 -2.40 -12.83 9.20
C LEU A 55 -2.34 -12.89 10.72
N ASP A 56 -3.19 -12.10 11.40
CA ASP A 56 -3.18 -11.97 12.86
C ASP A 56 -1.81 -11.55 13.39
N VAL A 57 -1.24 -10.52 12.75
CA VAL A 57 0.05 -9.94 13.14
C VAL A 57 -0.04 -8.43 13.12
N ASP A 58 0.79 -7.78 13.91
CA ASP A 58 0.97 -6.34 13.85
C ASP A 58 1.90 -6.00 12.68
N VAL A 59 1.47 -5.05 11.85
CA VAL A 59 2.25 -4.54 10.73
C VAL A 59 2.83 -3.19 11.12
N TRP A 60 4.13 -3.11 11.19
CA TRP A 60 4.84 -1.92 11.63
C TRP A 60 5.15 -0.99 10.45
N PHE A 61 5.15 0.30 10.73
CA PHE A 61 5.46 1.33 9.75
C PHE A 61 6.81 1.94 10.09
N ILE A 62 7.77 1.78 9.19
CA ILE A 62 9.09 2.37 9.31
C ILE A 62 9.28 3.32 8.12
N HIS A 63 9.37 4.62 8.40
CA HIS A 63 9.42 5.64 7.35
C HIS A 63 10.54 5.40 6.33
N ARG A 64 11.73 5.02 6.80
CA ARG A 64 12.89 4.77 5.91
C ARG A 64 12.69 3.57 4.99
N GLU A 65 11.80 2.64 5.35
CA GLU A 65 11.54 1.43 4.57
C GLU A 65 10.27 1.61 3.74
N GLY A 66 9.09 1.53 4.37
CA GLY A 66 7.82 1.62 3.67
C GLY A 66 7.52 2.98 3.07
N GLY A 67 7.90 4.06 3.76
CA GLY A 67 7.67 5.41 3.24
C GLY A 67 8.45 5.68 1.97
N LYS A 68 9.67 5.15 1.87
CA LYS A 68 10.50 5.27 0.67
C LYS A 68 9.90 4.52 -0.51
N GLU A 69 9.43 3.29 -0.28
CA GLU A 69 8.79 2.49 -1.32
C GLU A 69 7.43 3.07 -1.73
N ALA A 70 6.66 3.57 -0.76
CA ALA A 70 5.38 4.22 -1.06
C ALA A 70 5.60 5.44 -1.95
N THR A 71 6.59 6.29 -1.63
CA THR A 71 6.92 7.46 -2.45
C THR A 71 7.35 7.07 -3.86
N LYS A 72 8.08 5.96 -4.00
CA LYS A 72 8.55 5.47 -5.29
C LYS A 72 7.45 4.82 -6.11
N ASN A 73 6.66 3.94 -5.50
CA ASN A 73 5.73 3.06 -6.20
C ASN A 73 4.30 3.59 -6.28
N SER A 74 3.82 4.27 -5.24
CA SER A 74 2.44 4.73 -5.18
C SER A 74 2.14 5.96 -6.04
N VAL A 75 3.14 6.54 -6.70
CA VAL A 75 2.96 7.70 -7.57
C VAL A 75 2.85 7.34 -9.06
N HIS A 76 3.11 6.09 -9.43
CA HIS A 76 3.11 5.66 -10.84
C HIS A 76 1.75 5.78 -11.51
N ASN A 77 0.68 5.58 -10.76
CA ASN A 77 -0.67 5.75 -11.26
C ASN A 77 -1.55 6.27 -10.12
N TRP A 78 -2.68 6.88 -10.50
CA TRP A 78 -3.58 7.48 -9.52
C TRP A 78 -4.21 6.43 -8.59
N GLN A 79 -4.42 5.19 -9.09
CA GLN A 79 -5.01 4.11 -8.28
C GLN A 79 -4.11 3.74 -7.10
N SER A 80 -2.81 3.67 -7.32
CA SER A 80 -1.86 3.39 -6.25
C SER A 80 -1.81 4.52 -5.22
N THR A 81 -1.90 5.77 -5.68
CA THR A 81 -1.99 6.93 -4.79
C THR A 81 -3.28 6.91 -4.00
N TYR A 82 -4.40 6.60 -4.65
CA TYR A 82 -5.71 6.45 -3.99
C TYR A 82 -5.65 5.37 -2.91
N ALA A 83 -5.02 4.24 -3.22
CA ALA A 83 -4.84 3.16 -2.25
C ALA A 83 -4.05 3.64 -1.02
N LEU A 84 -3.05 4.47 -1.22
CA LEU A 84 -2.27 5.01 -0.11
C LEU A 84 -3.11 5.87 0.83
N LEU A 85 -4.10 6.60 0.32
CA LEU A 85 -5.04 7.36 1.16
C LEU A 85 -5.86 6.45 2.08
N HIS A 86 -6.00 5.19 1.70
CA HIS A 86 -6.75 4.17 2.45
C HIS A 86 -5.82 3.12 3.08
N LEU A 87 -4.55 3.46 3.26
CA LEU A 87 -3.52 2.52 3.71
C LEU A 87 -3.87 1.88 5.05
N GLU A 88 -4.43 2.64 5.99
CA GLU A 88 -4.83 2.10 7.30
C GLU A 88 -5.85 0.96 7.14
N THR A 89 -6.90 1.20 6.36
CA THR A 89 -7.92 0.18 6.10
C THR A 89 -7.34 -1.01 5.35
N ILE A 90 -6.50 -0.75 4.35
CA ILE A 90 -5.90 -1.81 3.53
C ILE A 90 -4.98 -2.70 4.37
N VAL A 91 -4.13 -2.11 5.20
CA VAL A 91 -3.25 -2.91 6.06
C VAL A 91 -4.06 -3.78 7.03
N LYS A 92 -5.15 -3.23 7.57
CA LYS A 92 -6.02 -3.98 8.48
C LYS A 92 -6.76 -5.12 7.78
N LYS A 93 -7.26 -4.90 6.57
CA LYS A 93 -8.22 -5.78 5.88
C LYS A 93 -7.65 -6.62 4.74
N ALA A 94 -6.46 -6.30 4.24
CA ALA A 94 -5.86 -7.06 3.14
C ALA A 94 -5.69 -8.53 3.51
N LYS A 95 -5.91 -9.40 2.54
CA LYS A 95 -5.88 -10.84 2.76
C LYS A 95 -5.20 -11.55 1.59
N GLY A 96 -4.84 -12.81 1.81
CA GLY A 96 -4.33 -13.65 0.75
C GLY A 96 -5.39 -13.91 -0.31
N LYS A 97 -4.94 -14.17 -1.52
CA LYS A 97 -5.81 -14.51 -2.65
C LYS A 97 -5.65 -16.00 -2.96
N GLU A 98 -6.78 -16.69 -3.13
CA GLU A 98 -6.77 -18.11 -3.42
C GLU A 98 -5.92 -18.43 -4.66
N GLY A 99 -5.09 -19.45 -4.55
CA GLY A 99 -4.20 -19.86 -5.63
C GLY A 99 -2.89 -19.09 -5.72
N LEU A 100 -2.69 -18.06 -4.86
CA LEU A 100 -1.46 -17.28 -4.83
C LEU A 100 -0.73 -17.47 -3.50
N PRO A 101 0.60 -17.61 -3.52
CA PRO A 101 1.36 -17.76 -2.28
C PRO A 101 1.36 -16.45 -1.50
N ILE A 102 1.25 -16.55 -0.18
CA ILE A 102 1.34 -15.40 0.71
C ILE A 102 2.81 -15.02 0.93
N TYR A 103 3.64 -16.01 1.22
CA TYR A 103 5.03 -15.81 1.58
C TYR A 103 5.97 -16.21 0.45
N SER A 104 7.03 -15.43 0.27
CA SER A 104 8.11 -15.72 -0.67
C SER A 104 9.43 -15.23 -0.09
N PRO A 105 10.59 -15.82 -0.50
CA PRO A 105 11.88 -15.31 -0.06
C PRO A 105 12.07 -13.85 -0.49
N ALA A 106 12.68 -13.04 0.37
CA ALA A 106 13.04 -11.69 0.02
C ALA A 106 14.14 -11.67 -1.05
N LYS A 107 14.17 -10.65 -1.89
CA LYS A 107 15.22 -10.47 -2.88
C LYS A 107 16.56 -10.22 -2.18
N ARG A 108 17.62 -10.75 -2.75
CA ARG A 108 18.98 -10.60 -2.22
C ARG A 108 19.65 -9.30 -2.68
N THR A 109 18.95 -8.46 -3.44
CA THR A 109 19.41 -7.19 -3.96
C THR A 109 18.38 -6.11 -3.71
N GLY A 110 18.77 -4.84 -3.89
CA GLY A 110 17.87 -3.70 -3.76
C GLY A 110 17.43 -3.45 -2.33
N ASN A 111 16.28 -2.81 -2.18
CA ASN A 111 15.77 -2.38 -0.87
C ASN A 111 15.42 -3.53 0.05
N GLN A 112 14.96 -4.67 -0.49
CA GLN A 112 14.64 -5.82 0.36
C GLN A 112 15.87 -6.35 1.08
N ALA A 113 17.01 -6.43 0.39
CA ALA A 113 18.29 -6.81 0.99
C ALA A 113 18.82 -5.71 1.93
N ARG A 114 18.71 -4.47 1.51
CA ARG A 114 19.17 -3.32 2.28
C ARG A 114 18.46 -3.22 3.63
N PHE A 115 17.16 -3.51 3.65
CA PHE A 115 16.36 -3.49 4.89
C PHE A 115 16.42 -4.81 5.65
N GLN A 116 17.19 -5.77 5.16
CA GLN A 116 17.44 -7.06 5.82
C GLN A 116 16.19 -7.91 6.00
N TYR A 117 15.28 -7.86 5.03
CA TYR A 117 14.13 -8.76 5.03
C TYR A 117 14.58 -10.18 4.67
N VAL A 118 14.02 -11.17 5.34
CA VAL A 118 14.27 -12.58 5.03
C VAL A 118 13.16 -13.19 4.18
N ASN A 119 11.93 -12.68 4.36
CA ASN A 119 10.77 -13.08 3.56
C ASN A 119 9.95 -11.84 3.22
N MET A 120 9.07 -12.00 2.23
CA MET A 120 8.04 -11.02 1.89
C MET A 120 6.68 -11.70 2.03
N ALA A 121 5.70 -10.95 2.52
CA ALA A 121 4.30 -11.38 2.49
C ALA A 121 3.55 -10.52 1.47
N THR A 122 2.70 -11.15 0.67
CA THR A 122 1.89 -10.47 -0.34
C THR A 122 0.42 -10.68 -0.03
N LEU A 123 -0.29 -9.58 0.19
CA LEU A 123 -1.71 -9.56 0.45
C LEU A 123 -2.41 -8.68 -0.57
N TYR A 124 -3.73 -8.79 -0.65
CA TYR A 124 -4.52 -8.07 -1.65
C TYR A 124 -5.74 -7.42 -1.01
N TYR A 125 -6.12 -6.29 -1.57
CA TYR A 125 -7.34 -5.58 -1.18
C TYR A 125 -8.08 -5.16 -2.45
N GLU A 126 -9.40 -5.37 -2.48
CA GLU A 126 -10.22 -5.00 -3.62
C GLU A 126 -11.09 -3.81 -3.28
N PHE A 127 -10.94 -2.73 -4.06
CA PHE A 127 -11.92 -1.65 -4.03
C PHE A 127 -13.08 -2.04 -4.93
N ALA A 128 -14.30 -1.85 -4.43
CA ALA A 128 -15.51 -2.14 -5.18
C ALA A 128 -16.52 -1.02 -4.91
N ASP A 129 -16.94 -0.34 -5.97
CA ASP A 129 -17.93 0.72 -5.89
C ASP A 129 -19.03 0.41 -6.92
N ALA A 130 -20.28 0.34 -6.46
CA ALA A 130 -21.41 -0.02 -7.30
C ALA A 130 -21.73 1.03 -8.38
N GLU A 131 -21.35 2.28 -8.15
CA GLU A 131 -21.71 3.40 -9.04
C GLU A 131 -20.53 3.88 -9.89
N LYS A 132 -19.32 3.78 -9.37
CA LYS A 132 -18.11 4.32 -10.01
C LYS A 132 -17.20 3.18 -10.45
N GLY A 133 -17.32 2.78 -11.71
CA GLY A 133 -16.54 1.67 -12.27
C GLY A 133 -15.03 1.87 -12.15
N TYR A 134 -14.55 3.12 -12.25
CA TYR A 134 -13.12 3.40 -12.11
C TYR A 134 -12.59 3.15 -10.69
N LEU A 135 -13.46 3.01 -9.68
CA LEU A 135 -13.08 2.64 -8.31
C LEU A 135 -13.19 1.13 -8.05
N ASN A 136 -13.21 0.31 -9.08
CA ASN A 136 -13.18 -1.14 -8.97
C ASN A 136 -11.81 -1.63 -9.44
N PHE A 137 -10.90 -1.83 -8.52
CA PHE A 137 -9.56 -2.32 -8.83
C PHE A 137 -8.94 -3.01 -7.61
N THR A 138 -7.94 -3.83 -7.86
CA THR A 138 -7.24 -4.57 -6.83
C THR A 138 -5.88 -3.93 -6.56
N VAL A 139 -5.52 -3.85 -5.30
CA VAL A 139 -4.18 -3.41 -4.89
C VAL A 139 -3.44 -4.55 -4.20
N LYS A 140 -2.14 -4.55 -4.39
CA LYS A 140 -1.22 -5.48 -3.76
C LYS A 140 -0.51 -4.77 -2.62
N LEU A 141 -0.59 -5.35 -1.42
CA LEU A 141 0.14 -4.89 -0.25
C LEU A 141 1.29 -5.87 0.00
N MET A 142 2.51 -5.36 0.01
CA MET A 142 3.67 -6.17 0.35
C MET A 142 4.22 -5.79 1.70
N LEU A 143 4.54 -6.80 2.51
CA LEU A 143 5.13 -6.64 3.83
C LEU A 143 6.52 -7.30 3.81
N GLY A 144 7.51 -6.59 4.35
CA GLY A 144 8.83 -7.16 4.57
C GLY A 144 8.86 -7.85 5.93
N ILE A 145 9.48 -9.03 6.02
CA ILE A 145 9.54 -9.78 7.26
C ILE A 145 11.00 -9.89 7.69
N LYS A 146 11.29 -9.36 8.88
CA LYS A 146 12.62 -9.42 9.48
C LYS A 146 12.90 -10.82 10.02
N ASN A 147 14.16 -11.11 10.31
CA ASN A 147 14.59 -12.42 10.81
C ASN A 147 13.86 -12.86 12.09
N GLU A 148 13.54 -11.92 12.97
CA GLU A 148 12.79 -12.19 14.19
C GLU A 148 11.28 -12.30 14.00
N GLY A 149 10.78 -12.14 12.75
CA GLY A 149 9.36 -12.28 12.43
C GLY A 149 8.57 -11.00 12.37
N THR A 150 9.18 -9.85 12.63
CA THR A 150 8.49 -8.54 12.55
C THR A 150 8.05 -8.26 11.12
N HIS A 151 6.77 -7.97 10.94
CA HIS A 151 6.18 -7.61 9.64
C HIS A 151 6.19 -6.09 9.50
N ILE A 152 6.67 -5.61 8.35
CA ILE A 152 6.83 -4.17 8.08
C ILE A 152 6.15 -3.83 6.77
N GLN A 153 5.31 -2.79 6.77
CA GLN A 153 4.71 -2.28 5.54
C GLN A 153 5.81 -1.85 4.58
N TYR A 154 5.81 -2.41 3.38
CA TYR A 154 6.83 -2.18 2.37
C TYR A 154 6.30 -1.41 1.17
N SER A 155 5.31 -1.95 0.46
CA SER A 155 4.76 -1.30 -0.72
C SER A 155 3.26 -1.51 -0.83
N ILE A 156 2.61 -0.61 -1.54
CA ILE A 156 1.20 -0.71 -1.91
C ILE A 156 1.05 -0.22 -3.34
N THR A 157 0.56 -1.07 -4.22
CA THR A 157 0.45 -0.76 -5.65
C THR A 157 -0.81 -1.35 -6.25
N LYS A 158 -1.39 -0.63 -7.21
CA LYS A 158 -2.48 -1.16 -8.02
C LYS A 158 -1.92 -2.26 -8.92
N ILE A 159 -2.64 -3.36 -9.04
CA ILE A 159 -2.28 -4.43 -9.96
C ILE A 159 -3.32 -4.54 -11.07
N ASP A 160 -2.86 -4.99 -12.23
CA ASP A 160 -3.76 -5.31 -13.32
C ASP A 160 -4.28 -6.73 -13.10
N VAL A 161 -5.60 -6.87 -13.10
CA VAL A 161 -6.27 -8.16 -12.96
C VAL A 161 -6.63 -8.62 -14.35
N GLU A 162 -6.05 -9.71 -14.77
CA GLU A 162 -6.42 -10.36 -16.02
C GLU A 162 -7.64 -11.27 -15.80
#